data_d24aef2feae650d8536d85dc686d2c05
#
_entry.id   d24aef2feae650d8536d85dc686d2c05
#
_cell.length_a   1.000
_cell.length_b   1.000
_cell.length_c   1.000
_cell.angle_alpha   90.00
_cell.angle_beta   90.00
_cell.angle_gamma   90.00
#
_symmetry.space_group_name_H-M   'P 1'
#
loop_
_entity.id
_entity.type
_entity.pdbx_description
1 polymer ?
#
loop_
_entity_poly.entity_id
_entity_poly.type
_entity_poly.pdbx_seq_one_letter_code
_entity_poly.pdbx_strand_id
1 'polypeptide(L)'
;MPKTGKILEEMGEQIRLARMRRKIPAALVAERAGVSRASVWAVEKGYAAVAIGIYAAVLHAINGLDKDLLKIAADDELGQKLRDIELLNKYRKAKALG
;
A
#
# COMPACT_ATOMS: atom_id res chain seq x y z
N MET A 1 -1.06 -10.60 13.94
CA MET A 1 -0.56 -9.87 15.13
C MET A 1 -1.55 -8.78 15.50
N PRO A 2 -1.97 -8.70 16.79
CA PRO A 2 -3.05 -7.80 17.19
C PRO A 2 -2.83 -6.33 16.83
N LYS A 3 -1.62 -5.81 17.07
CA LYS A 3 -1.31 -4.40 16.78
C LYS A 3 -1.28 -4.11 15.29
N THR A 4 -0.69 -5.00 14.50
CA THR A 4 -0.64 -4.88 13.05
C THR A 4 -2.06 -4.99 12.46
N GLY A 5 -2.87 -5.91 13.00
CA GLY A 5 -4.25 -6.06 12.60
C GLY A 5 -5.07 -4.78 12.79
N LYS A 6 -4.86 -4.09 13.90
CA LYS A 6 -5.54 -2.81 14.15
C LYS A 6 -5.13 -1.72 13.17
N ILE A 7 -3.85 -1.66 12.84
CA ILE A 7 -3.35 -0.69 11.84
C ILE A 7 -4.03 -0.93 10.49
N LEU A 8 -4.14 -2.18 10.08
CA LEU A 8 -4.79 -2.53 8.82
C LEU A 8 -6.29 -2.22 8.85
N GLU A 9 -6.96 -2.49 9.97
CA GLU A 9 -8.36 -2.15 10.14
C GLU A 9 -8.60 -0.64 10.03
N GLU A 10 -7.76 0.16 10.68
CA GLU A 10 -7.83 1.62 10.58
C GLU A 10 -7.58 2.10 9.16
N MET A 11 -6.57 1.54 8.50
CA MET A 11 -6.29 1.87 7.10
C MET A 11 -7.48 1.52 6.21
N GLY A 12 -8.06 0.34 6.39
CA GLY A 12 -9.24 -0.08 5.63
C GLY A 12 -10.41 0.87 5.81
N GLU A 13 -10.66 1.31 7.04
CA GLU A 13 -11.72 2.29 7.32
C GLU A 13 -11.43 3.64 6.69
N GLN A 14 -10.18 4.09 6.70
CA GLN A 14 -9.77 5.32 6.03
C GLN A 14 -9.97 5.22 4.50
N ILE A 15 -9.69 4.07 3.92
CA ILE A 15 -9.93 3.80 2.49
C ILE A 15 -11.44 3.90 2.19
N ARG A 16 -12.25 3.25 3.02
CA ARG A 16 -13.71 3.31 2.88
C ARG A 16 -14.23 4.74 2.95
N LEU A 17 -13.78 5.51 3.94
CA LEU A 17 -14.18 6.91 4.11
C LEU A 17 -13.72 7.77 2.94
N ALA A 18 -12.51 7.55 2.43
CA ALA A 18 -12.00 8.26 1.26
C ALA A 18 -12.89 8.01 0.03
N ARG A 19 -13.33 6.77 -0.15
CA ARG A 19 -14.27 6.41 -1.22
C ARG A 19 -15.61 7.11 -1.02
N MET A 20 -16.14 7.06 0.18
CA MET A 20 -17.45 7.65 0.49
C MET A 20 -17.46 9.16 0.35
N ARG A 21 -16.39 9.83 0.77
CA ARG A 21 -16.27 11.28 0.60
C ARG A 21 -16.34 11.70 -0.87
N ARG A 22 -15.88 10.83 -1.76
CA ARG A 22 -15.90 11.07 -3.21
C ARG A 22 -17.17 10.54 -3.86
N LYS A 23 -18.09 9.99 -3.07
CA LYS A 23 -19.35 9.42 -3.55
C LYS A 23 -19.17 8.37 -4.63
N ILE A 24 -18.12 7.54 -4.50
CA ILE A 24 -17.82 6.47 -5.45
C ILE A 24 -18.41 5.16 -4.92
N PRO A 25 -19.30 4.50 -5.67
CA PRO A 25 -19.81 3.18 -5.24
C PRO A 25 -18.70 2.15 -5.23
N ALA A 26 -18.77 1.20 -4.28
CA ALA A 26 -17.79 0.11 -4.20
C ALA A 26 -17.71 -0.71 -5.51
N ALA A 27 -18.84 -0.89 -6.18
CA ALA A 27 -18.87 -1.58 -7.49
C ALA A 27 -18.02 -0.88 -8.54
N LEU A 28 -18.00 0.46 -8.55
CA LEU A 28 -17.19 1.23 -9.48
C LEU A 28 -15.70 1.12 -9.16
N VAL A 29 -15.35 1.13 -7.88
CA VAL A 29 -13.97 0.91 -7.45
C VAL A 29 -13.50 -0.48 -7.90
N ALA A 30 -14.31 -1.50 -7.71
CA ALA A 30 -14.00 -2.86 -8.15
C ALA A 30 -13.75 -2.92 -9.66
N GLU A 31 -14.60 -2.29 -10.44
CA GLU A 31 -14.45 -2.22 -11.90
C GLU A 31 -13.15 -1.53 -12.30
N ARG A 32 -12.87 -0.35 -11.74
CA ARG A 32 -11.67 0.43 -12.05
C ARG A 32 -10.39 -0.29 -11.61
N ALA A 33 -10.43 -0.95 -10.47
CA ALA A 33 -9.28 -1.68 -9.93
C ALA A 33 -9.06 -3.04 -10.61
N GLY A 34 -10.04 -3.53 -11.35
CA GLY A 34 -9.97 -4.85 -11.96
C GLY A 34 -10.03 -5.99 -10.93
N VAL A 35 -10.74 -5.78 -9.82
CA VAL A 35 -10.88 -6.77 -8.74
C VAL A 35 -12.36 -7.03 -8.46
N SER A 36 -12.65 -8.08 -7.69
CA SER A 36 -14.02 -8.37 -7.30
C SER A 36 -14.53 -7.38 -6.24
N ARG A 37 -15.85 -7.26 -6.14
CA ARG A 37 -16.48 -6.47 -5.06
C ARG A 37 -16.11 -7.02 -3.68
N ALA A 38 -15.98 -8.34 -3.57
CA ALA A 38 -15.53 -8.99 -2.34
C ALA A 38 -14.12 -8.55 -1.95
N SER A 39 -13.22 -8.36 -2.93
CA SER A 39 -11.87 -7.85 -2.69
C SER A 39 -11.90 -6.41 -2.18
N VAL A 40 -12.75 -5.55 -2.74
CA VAL A 40 -12.91 -4.18 -2.25
C VAL A 40 -13.40 -4.21 -0.80
N TRP A 41 -14.39 -5.04 -0.51
CA TRP A 41 -14.91 -5.19 0.84
C TRP A 41 -13.82 -5.64 1.82
N ALA A 42 -13.01 -6.63 1.43
CA ALA A 42 -11.93 -7.14 2.27
C ALA A 42 -10.85 -6.08 2.54
N VAL A 43 -10.53 -5.25 1.54
CA VAL A 43 -9.61 -4.10 1.70
C VAL A 43 -10.18 -3.10 2.70
N GLU A 44 -11.46 -2.77 2.60
CA GLU A 44 -12.12 -1.81 3.49
C GLU A 44 -12.27 -2.36 4.92
N LYS A 45 -12.25 -3.67 5.08
CA LYS A 45 -12.20 -4.31 6.40
C LYS A 45 -10.77 -4.41 6.95
N GLY A 46 -9.78 -4.14 6.13
CA GLY A 46 -8.37 -4.19 6.54
C GLY A 46 -7.86 -5.61 6.75
N TYR A 47 -8.33 -6.57 5.96
CA TYR A 47 -7.89 -7.96 6.11
C TYR A 47 -6.44 -8.14 5.71
N ALA A 48 -5.68 -8.78 6.60
CA ALA A 48 -4.26 -9.02 6.41
C ALA A 48 -3.95 -10.04 5.29
N ALA A 49 -4.90 -10.91 4.99
CA ALA A 49 -4.71 -11.94 3.98
C ALA A 49 -4.83 -11.40 2.54
N VAL A 50 -5.25 -10.16 2.35
CA VAL A 50 -5.34 -9.55 1.03
C VAL A 50 -3.96 -9.10 0.56
N ALA A 51 -3.60 -9.46 -0.66
CA ALA A 51 -2.31 -9.05 -1.24
C ALA A 51 -2.19 -7.53 -1.32
N ILE A 52 -0.97 -7.03 -1.07
CA ILE A 52 -0.69 -5.59 -1.13
C ILE A 52 -1.02 -4.99 -2.51
N GLY A 53 -0.85 -5.76 -3.58
CA GLY A 53 -1.21 -5.32 -4.92
C GLY A 53 -2.68 -5.00 -5.08
N ILE A 54 -3.55 -5.72 -4.38
CA ILE A 54 -5.00 -5.45 -4.39
C ILE A 54 -5.30 -4.17 -3.61
N TYR A 55 -4.65 -3.95 -2.46
CA TYR A 55 -4.73 -2.68 -1.74
C TYR A 55 -4.31 -1.52 -2.63
N ALA A 56 -3.18 -1.67 -3.33
CA ALA A 56 -2.68 -0.64 -4.24
C ALA A 56 -3.66 -0.35 -5.37
N ALA A 57 -4.26 -1.39 -5.97
CA ALA A 57 -5.22 -1.22 -7.05
C ALA A 57 -6.49 -0.47 -6.59
N VAL A 58 -6.99 -0.80 -5.40
CA VAL A 58 -8.15 -0.11 -4.80
C VAL A 58 -7.82 1.35 -4.51
N LEU A 59 -6.66 1.63 -3.91
CA LEU A 59 -6.21 2.99 -3.63
C LEU A 59 -6.07 3.81 -4.90
N HIS A 60 -5.50 3.23 -5.95
CA HIS A 60 -5.37 3.88 -7.24
C HIS A 60 -6.74 4.22 -7.84
N ALA A 61 -7.68 3.28 -7.76
CA ALA A 61 -9.02 3.45 -8.30
C ALA A 61 -9.82 4.55 -7.58
N ILE A 62 -9.50 4.84 -6.32
CA ILE A 62 -10.18 5.88 -5.56
C ILE A 62 -9.71 7.28 -5.94
N ASN A 63 -8.45 7.50 -6.15
CA ASN A 63 -7.92 8.80 -6.63
C ASN A 63 -6.39 8.81 -6.68
N GLY A 64 -5.77 7.74 -7.11
CA GLY A 64 -4.32 7.67 -7.16
C GLY A 64 -3.65 7.71 -5.79
N LEU A 65 -4.35 7.25 -4.75
CA LEU A 65 -3.83 7.22 -3.37
C LEU A 65 -2.71 6.20 -3.18
N ASP A 66 -2.51 5.30 -4.14
CA ASP A 66 -1.42 4.33 -4.15
C ASP A 66 -0.03 4.97 -4.10
N LYS A 67 0.11 6.21 -4.55
CA LYS A 67 1.38 6.96 -4.48
C LYS A 67 1.89 7.10 -3.05
N ASP A 68 0.99 7.16 -2.08
CA ASP A 68 1.37 7.31 -0.68
C ASP A 68 2.01 6.05 -0.11
N LEU A 69 1.87 4.90 -0.79
CA LEU A 69 2.57 3.68 -0.41
C LEU A 69 4.09 3.84 -0.47
N LEU A 70 4.59 4.73 -1.32
CA LEU A 70 6.02 5.02 -1.42
C LEU A 70 6.59 5.61 -0.13
N LYS A 71 5.75 6.19 0.71
CA LYS A 71 6.15 6.85 1.96
C LYS A 71 6.28 5.88 3.13
N ILE A 72 5.76 4.66 3.02
CA ILE A 72 5.64 3.74 4.15
C ILE A 72 6.99 3.43 4.80
N ALA A 73 8.05 3.27 4.02
CA ALA A 73 9.38 2.95 4.52
C ALA A 73 10.35 4.14 4.47
N ALA A 74 9.86 5.34 4.18
CA ALA A 74 10.68 6.54 4.02
C ALA A 74 10.57 7.44 5.26
N ASP A 75 10.92 6.90 6.43
CA ASP A 75 10.75 7.59 7.72
C ASP A 75 11.93 8.49 8.11
N ASP A 76 13.15 8.23 7.59
CA ASP A 76 14.35 9.00 7.85
C ASP A 76 15.10 9.18 6.53
N GLU A 77 14.81 10.27 5.83
CA GLU A 77 15.35 10.49 4.49
C GLU A 77 16.88 10.52 4.45
N LEU A 78 17.52 11.23 5.39
CA LEU A 78 18.98 11.34 5.38
C LEU A 78 19.65 10.05 5.82
N GLY A 79 19.24 9.50 6.94
CA GLY A 79 19.81 8.26 7.45
C GLY A 79 19.62 7.11 6.48
N GLN A 80 18.45 7.04 5.87
CA GLN A 80 18.13 6.01 4.90
C GLN A 80 18.97 6.13 3.63
N LYS A 81 19.13 7.33 3.10
CA LYS A 81 19.97 7.56 1.93
C LYS A 81 21.42 7.13 2.16
N LEU A 82 21.97 7.44 3.33
CA LEU A 82 23.34 7.04 3.68
C LEU A 82 23.47 5.52 3.79
N ARG A 83 22.51 4.86 4.42
CA ARG A 83 22.49 3.40 4.52
C ARG A 83 22.32 2.73 3.17
N ASP A 84 21.44 3.25 2.35
CA ASP A 84 21.16 2.70 1.03
C ASP A 84 22.38 2.82 0.12
N ILE A 85 23.11 3.94 0.17
CA ILE A 85 24.36 4.11 -0.57
C ILE A 85 25.38 3.05 -0.13
N GLU A 86 25.52 2.84 1.17
CA GLU A 86 26.43 1.82 1.71
C GLU A 86 26.06 0.42 1.25
N LEU A 87 24.78 0.06 1.32
CA LEU A 87 24.29 -1.24 0.88
C LEU A 87 24.47 -1.45 -0.61
N LEU A 88 24.19 -0.45 -1.42
CA LEU A 88 24.38 -0.52 -2.86
C LEU A 88 25.85 -0.69 -3.23
N ASN A 89 26.74 -0.01 -2.51
CA ASN A 89 28.18 -0.16 -2.74
C ASN A 89 28.67 -1.57 -2.42
N LYS A 90 28.19 -2.16 -1.34
CA LYS A 90 28.49 -3.57 -1.01
C LYS A 90 27.98 -4.52 -2.08
N TYR A 91 26.78 -4.31 -2.56
CA TYR A 91 26.20 -5.12 -3.63
C TYR A 91 27.00 -5.03 -4.92
N ARG A 92 27.42 -3.84 -5.30
CA ARG A 92 28.24 -3.61 -6.50
C ARG A 92 29.59 -4.31 -6.40
N LYS A 93 30.24 -4.25 -5.24
CA LYS A 93 31.50 -4.97 -4.99
C LYS A 93 31.33 -6.47 -5.12
N ALA A 94 30.32 -7.03 -4.49
CA ALA A 94 30.01 -8.46 -4.57
C ALA A 94 29.76 -8.90 -6.01
N LYS A 95 29.04 -8.09 -6.78
CA LYS A 95 28.75 -8.37 -8.18
C LYS A 95 29.98 -8.27 -9.08
N ALA A 96 30.86 -7.33 -8.79
CA ALA A 96 32.12 -7.15 -9.54
C ALA A 96 33.11 -8.29 -9.28
N LEU A 97 33.09 -8.86 -8.08
CA LEU A 97 33.96 -9.97 -7.68
C LEU A 97 33.42 -11.35 -8.09
N GLY A 98 32.13 -11.41 -8.29
CA GLY A 98 31.44 -12.63 -8.70
C GLY A 98 31.34 -12.74 -10.18
#